data_072094728f60228d7d207c07d4884805
#
_entry.id   072094728f60228d7d207c07d4884805
#
_cell.length_a   1.000
_cell.length_b   1.000
_cell.length_c   1.000
_cell.angle_alpha   90.00
_cell.angle_beta   90.00
_cell.angle_gamma   90.00
#
_symmetry.space_group_name_H-M   'P 1'
#
loop_
_entity.id
_entity.type
_entity.pdbx_description
1 polymer ?
#
loop_
_entity_poly.entity_id
_entity_poly.type
_entity_poly.pdbx_seq_one_letter_code
_entity_poly.pdbx_strand_id
1 'polypeptide(L)'
;DLVYTAFSGSHQDAIKKGFEDMDRRTVAAGTDIDHIDWGVPYLPIDPHDIGRSYEAVVRVNSQSGKGGVAYLLKAEHGLDLPRRLQVEFSHVVQRRTDAEGGELSAAEIWQMFADEYLHAERPDERWGRFGPVRSTLIGADDGMDHIESVITDHGKQVEISGTGNGPIAAFIAALAPLGVDVRVLDYHEHALSAGGDARAAAYVECAVGERVLWGVGLHESIVKASFRAIMSALN
;
A
#
# COMPACT_ATOMS: atom_id res chain seq x y z
N ASP A 1 28.76 -9.50 8.16
CA ASP A 1 27.44 -8.88 7.99
C ASP A 1 26.95 -8.88 6.54
N LEU A 2 27.84 -8.80 5.53
CA LEU A 2 27.48 -8.73 4.11
C LEU A 2 26.94 -10.04 3.49
N VAL A 3 27.11 -11.18 4.16
CA VAL A 3 26.64 -12.50 3.66
C VAL A 3 25.12 -12.55 3.47
N TYR A 4 24.38 -11.78 4.27
CA TYR A 4 22.92 -11.72 4.24
C TYR A 4 22.41 -10.40 3.65
N THR A 5 23.19 -9.74 2.83
CA THR A 5 22.84 -8.46 2.23
C THR A 5 22.75 -8.57 0.72
N ALA A 6 21.65 -8.14 0.13
CA ALA A 6 21.46 -8.09 -1.31
C ALA A 6 21.29 -6.64 -1.78
N PHE A 7 22.20 -6.17 -2.61
CA PHE A 7 22.19 -4.80 -3.12
C PHE A 7 21.63 -4.68 -4.54
N SER A 8 21.66 -5.76 -5.34
CA SER A 8 21.11 -5.68 -6.68
C SER A 8 19.61 -5.99 -6.70
N GLY A 9 18.85 -5.27 -7.51
CA GLY A 9 17.41 -5.48 -7.63
C GLY A 9 17.04 -6.89 -8.10
N SER A 10 17.88 -7.54 -8.93
CA SER A 10 17.66 -8.91 -9.37
C SER A 10 17.85 -9.92 -8.23
N HIS A 11 18.84 -9.72 -7.36
CA HIS A 11 19.03 -10.56 -6.18
C HIS A 11 17.90 -10.40 -5.18
N GLN A 12 17.47 -9.15 -4.94
CA GLN A 12 16.35 -8.86 -4.05
C GLN A 12 15.03 -9.44 -4.57
N ASP A 13 14.77 -9.36 -5.88
CA ASP A 13 13.60 -9.98 -6.50
C ASP A 13 13.64 -11.52 -6.39
N ALA A 14 14.82 -12.13 -6.54
CA ALA A 14 14.98 -13.56 -6.38
C ALA A 14 14.81 -14.00 -4.92
N ILE A 15 15.34 -13.26 -3.94
CA ILE A 15 15.14 -13.51 -2.51
C ILE A 15 13.65 -13.39 -2.16
N LYS A 16 12.97 -12.33 -2.61
CA LYS A 16 11.53 -12.15 -2.42
C LYS A 16 10.73 -13.35 -2.91
N LYS A 17 10.98 -13.79 -4.16
CA LYS A 17 10.32 -14.96 -4.74
C LYS A 17 10.65 -16.25 -3.98
N GLY A 18 11.85 -16.35 -3.45
CA GLY A 18 12.26 -17.46 -2.61
C GLY A 18 11.47 -17.53 -1.31
N PHE A 19 11.26 -16.43 -0.62
CA PHE A 19 10.39 -16.37 0.57
C PHE A 19 8.94 -16.69 0.22
N GLU A 20 8.39 -16.12 -0.85
CA GLU A 20 7.04 -16.43 -1.30
C GLU A 20 6.86 -17.93 -1.65
N ASP A 21 7.91 -18.58 -2.17
CA ASP A 21 7.89 -20.02 -2.43
C ASP A 21 7.94 -20.83 -1.12
N MET A 22 8.76 -20.43 -0.17
CA MET A 22 8.81 -21.04 1.17
C MET A 22 7.45 -20.98 1.86
N ASP A 23 6.80 -19.80 1.85
CA ASP A 23 5.44 -19.62 2.40
C ASP A 23 4.43 -20.57 1.75
N ARG A 24 4.44 -20.66 0.42
CA ARG A 24 3.54 -21.57 -0.32
C ARG A 24 3.78 -23.04 0.05
N ARG A 25 5.05 -23.44 0.18
CA ARG A 25 5.42 -24.81 0.55
C ARG A 25 5.00 -25.14 1.98
N THR A 26 5.17 -24.19 2.90
CA THR A 26 4.73 -24.30 4.31
C THR A 26 3.22 -24.52 4.40
N VAL A 27 2.45 -23.69 3.70
CA VAL A 27 0.99 -23.83 3.63
C VAL A 27 0.58 -25.17 2.99
N ALA A 28 1.19 -25.55 1.89
CA ALA A 28 0.88 -26.79 1.18
C ALA A 28 1.20 -28.05 2.00
N ALA A 29 2.27 -28.01 2.80
CA ALA A 29 2.67 -29.10 3.67
C ALA A 29 1.88 -29.14 5.00
N GLY A 30 1.17 -28.06 5.35
CA GLY A 30 0.46 -27.93 6.63
C GLY A 30 1.37 -28.01 7.85
N THR A 31 2.59 -27.48 7.74
CA THR A 31 3.62 -27.52 8.77
C THR A 31 4.27 -26.14 8.95
N ASP A 32 5.16 -25.99 9.91
CA ASP A 32 5.93 -24.79 10.12
C ASP A 32 7.14 -24.72 9.17
N ILE A 33 7.69 -23.53 8.96
CA ILE A 33 8.81 -23.26 8.05
C ILE A 33 10.06 -24.07 8.45
N ASP A 34 10.26 -24.31 9.74
CA ASP A 34 11.38 -25.08 10.31
C ASP A 34 11.41 -26.56 9.88
N HIS A 35 10.30 -27.06 9.31
CA HIS A 35 10.17 -28.44 8.83
C HIS A 35 10.25 -28.55 7.29
N ILE A 36 10.61 -27.47 6.61
CA ILE A 36 10.77 -27.43 5.16
C ILE A 36 12.20 -27.10 4.82
N ASP A 37 12.76 -27.84 3.86
CA ASP A 37 14.12 -27.58 3.38
C ASP A 37 14.28 -26.14 2.89
N TRP A 38 15.24 -25.44 3.47
CA TRP A 38 15.57 -24.07 3.12
C TRP A 38 15.94 -23.94 1.64
N GLY A 39 15.33 -23.02 0.93
CA GLY A 39 15.50 -22.90 -0.52
C GLY A 39 15.49 -21.47 -1.05
N VAL A 40 15.75 -20.46 -0.20
CA VAL A 40 15.80 -19.07 -0.64
C VAL A 40 17.09 -18.78 -1.40
N PRO A 41 17.03 -18.34 -2.67
CA PRO A 41 18.22 -18.00 -3.46
C PRO A 41 19.08 -16.93 -2.77
N TYR A 42 20.41 -17.06 -2.91
CA TYR A 42 21.42 -16.16 -2.32
C TYR A 42 21.50 -16.15 -0.80
N LEU A 43 20.66 -16.89 -0.09
CA LEU A 43 20.71 -17.09 1.35
C LEU A 43 21.09 -18.56 1.64
N PRO A 44 22.33 -18.83 2.05
CA PRO A 44 22.78 -20.21 2.26
C PRO A 44 22.11 -20.93 3.44
N ILE A 45 21.56 -20.17 4.39
CA ILE A 45 20.80 -20.65 5.55
C ILE A 45 19.71 -19.63 5.91
N ASP A 46 18.72 -20.06 6.70
CA ASP A 46 17.75 -19.14 7.28
C ASP A 46 18.47 -18.18 8.26
N PRO A 47 18.35 -16.85 8.08
CA PRO A 47 18.89 -15.87 9.03
C PRO A 47 18.40 -16.06 10.47
N HIS A 48 17.19 -16.56 10.68
CA HIS A 48 16.63 -16.82 12.00
C HIS A 48 17.43 -17.89 12.78
N ASP A 49 17.98 -18.89 12.09
CA ASP A 49 18.79 -19.94 12.72
C ASP A 49 20.04 -19.40 13.43
N ILE A 50 20.46 -18.20 13.07
CA ILE A 50 21.61 -17.51 13.65
C ILE A 50 21.25 -16.23 14.39
N GLY A 51 19.96 -16.08 14.76
CA GLY A 51 19.47 -14.94 15.54
C GLY A 51 19.47 -13.61 14.79
N ARG A 52 19.34 -13.65 13.44
CA ARG A 52 19.22 -12.45 12.60
C ARG A 52 17.80 -12.31 12.07
N SER A 53 17.43 -11.09 11.69
CA SER A 53 16.14 -10.78 11.01
C SER A 53 16.32 -10.76 9.50
N TYR A 54 15.22 -10.89 8.78
CA TYR A 54 15.17 -10.69 7.31
C TYR A 54 15.51 -9.27 6.89
N GLU A 55 15.34 -8.28 7.74
CA GLU A 55 15.76 -6.89 7.51
C GLU A 55 17.26 -6.77 7.21
N ALA A 56 18.08 -7.55 7.92
CA ALA A 56 19.52 -7.59 7.69
C ALA A 56 19.89 -8.20 6.33
N VAL A 57 18.92 -8.83 5.64
CA VAL A 57 19.11 -9.55 4.39
C VAL A 57 18.76 -8.68 3.19
N VAL A 58 17.68 -7.90 3.28
CA VAL A 58 17.24 -7.03 2.17
C VAL A 58 17.46 -5.58 2.57
N ARG A 59 18.48 -4.94 1.99
CA ARG A 59 18.75 -3.51 2.14
C ARG A 59 18.45 -2.80 0.86
N VAL A 60 17.89 -1.61 0.96
CA VAL A 60 17.51 -0.79 -0.18
C VAL A 60 18.47 0.38 -0.32
N ASN A 61 19.04 0.52 -1.51
CA ASN A 61 19.87 1.65 -1.92
C ASN A 61 19.48 2.10 -3.33
N SER A 62 20.18 3.07 -3.91
CA SER A 62 19.92 3.59 -5.26
C SER A 62 19.94 2.52 -6.38
N GLN A 63 20.58 1.36 -6.14
CA GLN A 63 20.64 0.24 -7.09
C GLN A 63 19.58 -0.84 -6.79
N SER A 64 18.85 -0.69 -5.71
CA SER A 64 17.83 -1.64 -5.31
C SER A 64 16.58 -1.46 -6.16
N GLY A 65 16.16 -2.54 -6.82
CA GLY A 65 14.94 -2.54 -7.63
C GLY A 65 13.66 -2.57 -6.79
N LYS A 66 12.53 -2.37 -7.48
CA LYS A 66 11.18 -2.43 -6.90
C LYS A 66 10.89 -3.67 -6.05
N GLY A 67 11.55 -4.80 -6.31
CA GLY A 67 11.33 -6.06 -5.60
C GLY A 67 11.73 -5.99 -4.13
N GLY A 68 12.85 -5.35 -3.78
CA GLY A 68 13.29 -5.20 -2.41
C GLY A 68 12.38 -4.31 -1.58
N VAL A 69 11.97 -3.18 -2.15
CA VAL A 69 11.02 -2.24 -1.51
C VAL A 69 9.66 -2.91 -1.25
N ALA A 70 9.11 -3.57 -2.27
CA ALA A 70 7.83 -4.26 -2.16
C ALA A 70 7.87 -5.42 -1.15
N TYR A 71 8.99 -6.15 -1.10
CA TYR A 71 9.18 -7.21 -0.12
C TYR A 71 9.13 -6.68 1.32
N LEU A 72 9.86 -5.60 1.62
CA LEU A 72 9.90 -5.02 2.97
C LEU A 72 8.51 -4.55 3.41
N LEU A 73 7.77 -3.86 2.55
CA LEU A 73 6.40 -3.43 2.87
C LEU A 73 5.46 -4.62 3.08
N LYS A 74 5.62 -5.71 2.31
CA LYS A 74 4.82 -6.92 2.49
C LYS A 74 5.18 -7.65 3.76
N ALA A 75 6.48 -7.86 4.02
CA ALA A 75 6.95 -8.65 5.17
C ALA A 75 6.64 -7.98 6.51
N GLU A 76 6.81 -6.65 6.62
CA GLU A 76 6.67 -5.95 7.89
C GLU A 76 5.30 -5.32 8.12
N HIS A 77 4.61 -4.93 7.04
CA HIS A 77 3.34 -4.21 7.14
C HIS A 77 2.17 -4.94 6.47
N GLY A 78 2.41 -6.13 5.89
CA GLY A 78 1.39 -6.91 5.21
C GLY A 78 0.92 -6.30 3.89
N LEU A 79 1.58 -5.27 3.35
CA LEU A 79 1.14 -4.53 2.17
C LEU A 79 1.55 -5.24 0.88
N ASP A 80 0.62 -5.88 0.20
CA ASP A 80 0.84 -6.52 -1.10
C ASP A 80 0.51 -5.53 -2.24
N LEU A 81 1.48 -4.68 -2.56
CA LEU A 81 1.29 -3.60 -3.52
C LEU A 81 1.03 -4.14 -4.94
N PRO A 82 0.06 -3.57 -5.68
CA PRO A 82 -0.08 -3.79 -7.11
C PRO A 82 1.22 -3.46 -7.87
N ARG A 83 1.51 -4.23 -8.94
CA ARG A 83 2.78 -4.10 -9.65
C ARG A 83 3.10 -2.69 -10.15
N ARG A 84 2.10 -1.95 -10.62
CA ARG A 84 2.27 -0.57 -11.12
C ARG A 84 2.59 0.39 -9.97
N LEU A 85 1.94 0.24 -8.82
CA LEU A 85 2.27 0.98 -7.61
C LEU A 85 3.67 0.65 -7.09
N GLN A 86 4.11 -0.63 -7.16
CA GLN A 86 5.50 -0.99 -6.83
C GLN A 86 6.50 -0.22 -7.68
N VAL A 87 6.21 -0.02 -8.97
CA VAL A 87 7.08 0.75 -9.87
C VAL A 87 7.08 2.23 -9.48
N GLU A 88 5.91 2.81 -9.27
CA GLU A 88 5.78 4.22 -8.89
C GLU A 88 6.51 4.50 -7.57
N PHE A 89 6.23 3.72 -6.54
CA PHE A 89 6.87 3.91 -5.24
C PHE A 89 8.39 3.64 -5.28
N SER A 90 8.86 2.71 -6.11
CA SER A 90 10.30 2.52 -6.29
C SER A 90 11.00 3.77 -6.85
N HIS A 91 10.34 4.56 -7.68
CA HIS A 91 10.87 5.84 -8.16
C HIS A 91 10.91 6.90 -7.04
N VAL A 92 9.94 6.88 -6.11
CA VAL A 92 9.96 7.77 -4.93
C VAL A 92 11.19 7.44 -4.08
N VAL A 93 11.40 6.16 -3.77
CA VAL A 93 12.56 5.67 -3.01
C VAL A 93 13.87 6.01 -3.72
N GLN A 94 13.95 5.78 -5.04
CA GLN A 94 15.14 6.05 -5.82
C GLN A 94 15.50 7.54 -5.81
N ARG A 95 14.56 8.44 -6.02
CA ARG A 95 14.81 9.89 -5.94
C ARG A 95 15.43 10.30 -4.60
N ARG A 96 14.97 9.71 -3.49
CA ARG A 96 15.50 9.96 -2.16
C ARG A 96 16.93 9.45 -2.01
N THR A 97 17.18 8.20 -2.39
CA THR A 97 18.52 7.60 -2.30
C THR A 97 19.54 8.25 -3.23
N ASP A 98 19.12 8.73 -4.40
CA ASP A 98 19.99 9.46 -5.32
C ASP A 98 20.37 10.84 -4.77
N ALA A 99 19.47 11.49 -4.02
CA ALA A 99 19.69 12.81 -3.44
C ALA A 99 20.57 12.77 -2.17
N GLU A 100 20.38 11.79 -1.30
CA GLU A 100 21.00 11.73 0.02
C GLU A 100 22.11 10.67 0.11
N GLY A 101 22.12 9.71 -0.82
CA GLY A 101 23.03 8.56 -0.79
C GLY A 101 22.66 7.56 0.31
N GLY A 102 23.44 6.48 0.40
CA GLY A 102 23.32 5.52 1.49
C GLY A 102 22.33 4.39 1.27
N GLU A 103 22.03 3.69 2.36
CA GLU A 103 21.07 2.60 2.44
C GLU A 103 19.88 3.04 3.28
N LEU A 104 18.68 2.65 2.89
CA LEU A 104 17.46 2.88 3.64
C LEU A 104 17.10 1.65 4.47
N SER A 105 16.75 1.87 5.71
CA SER A 105 16.15 0.87 6.59
C SER A 105 14.66 0.64 6.22
N ALA A 106 14.11 -0.46 6.68
CA ALA A 106 12.69 -0.75 6.53
C ALA A 106 11.80 0.34 7.15
N ALA A 107 12.20 0.89 8.30
CA ALA A 107 11.49 2.00 8.95
C ALA A 107 11.48 3.29 8.11
N GLU A 108 12.58 3.61 7.45
CA GLU A 108 12.64 4.78 6.54
C GLU A 108 11.79 4.56 5.29
N ILE A 109 11.79 3.35 4.72
CA ILE A 109 10.93 2.99 3.59
C ILE A 109 9.45 3.08 3.97
N TRP A 110 9.09 2.59 5.17
CA TRP A 110 7.74 2.73 5.70
C TRP A 110 7.34 4.20 5.86
N GLN A 111 8.22 5.01 6.45
CA GLN A 111 7.96 6.44 6.61
C GLN A 111 7.74 7.14 5.27
N MET A 112 8.58 6.84 4.26
CA MET A 112 8.41 7.37 2.91
C MET A 112 7.09 6.93 2.29
N PHE A 113 6.69 5.68 2.46
CA PHE A 113 5.42 5.18 1.97
C PHE A 113 4.24 5.85 2.67
N ALA A 114 4.32 6.01 3.99
CA ALA A 114 3.30 6.70 4.76
C ALA A 114 3.19 8.18 4.39
N ASP A 115 4.31 8.84 4.17
CA ASP A 115 4.36 10.25 3.75
C ASP A 115 3.81 10.45 2.33
N GLU A 116 3.99 9.51 1.42
CA GLU A 116 3.48 9.61 0.05
C GLU A 116 1.98 9.25 -0.04
N TYR A 117 1.51 8.22 0.71
CA TYR A 117 0.18 7.65 0.46
C TYR A 117 -0.76 7.63 1.67
N LEU A 118 -0.29 7.74 2.92
CA LEU A 118 -1.08 7.43 4.11
C LEU A 118 -1.39 8.64 5.02
N HIS A 119 -1.33 9.83 4.51
CA HIS A 119 -1.58 11.04 5.30
C HIS A 119 -2.96 11.13 5.97
N ALA A 120 -3.95 10.43 5.45
CA ALA A 120 -5.28 10.35 6.08
C ALA A 120 -5.24 9.79 7.52
N GLU A 121 -4.12 9.20 7.94
CA GLU A 121 -3.90 8.70 9.30
C GLU A 121 -3.29 9.75 10.26
N ARG A 122 -2.94 10.94 9.75
CA ARG A 122 -2.36 12.07 10.52
C ARG A 122 -3.31 13.26 10.49
N PRO A 123 -4.33 13.30 11.37
CA PRO A 123 -5.39 14.32 11.31
C PRO A 123 -4.88 15.75 11.54
N ASP A 124 -3.71 15.92 12.14
CA ASP A 124 -3.14 17.22 12.46
C ASP A 124 -2.24 17.79 11.35
N GLU A 125 -1.89 17.00 10.34
CA GLU A 125 -1.05 17.43 9.22
C GLU A 125 -1.90 17.68 7.98
N ARG A 126 -1.77 18.88 7.43
CA ARG A 126 -2.39 19.24 6.16
C ARG A 126 -1.61 18.60 5.03
N TRP A 127 -2.19 17.60 4.39
CA TRP A 127 -1.52 16.85 3.34
C TRP A 127 -1.82 17.34 1.92
N GLY A 128 -3.01 17.79 1.68
CA GLY A 128 -3.43 18.25 0.37
C GLY A 128 -4.71 19.05 0.44
N ARG A 129 -5.47 19.02 -0.64
CA ARG A 129 -6.75 19.72 -0.73
C ARG A 129 -7.77 19.13 0.23
N PHE A 130 -7.85 17.79 0.27
CA PHE A 130 -8.89 17.07 0.99
C PHE A 130 -8.38 16.49 2.31
N GLY A 131 -9.20 16.56 3.33
CA GLY A 131 -8.94 15.97 4.65
C GLY A 131 -9.82 14.76 4.93
N PRO A 132 -9.81 14.29 6.21
CA PRO A 132 -10.49 13.08 6.61
C PRO A 132 -11.96 13.03 6.21
N VAL A 133 -12.41 11.82 5.85
CA VAL A 133 -13.77 11.53 5.42
C VAL A 133 -14.57 10.92 6.57
N ARG A 134 -15.71 11.52 6.88
CA ARG A 134 -16.76 10.88 7.68
C ARG A 134 -17.91 10.56 6.74
N SER A 135 -18.19 9.28 6.52
CA SER A 135 -19.19 8.84 5.53
C SER A 135 -20.23 7.92 6.14
N THR A 136 -21.46 8.05 5.65
CA THR A 136 -22.54 7.10 5.86
C THR A 136 -22.95 6.54 4.50
N LEU A 137 -22.92 5.22 4.36
CA LEU A 137 -23.39 4.53 3.16
C LEU A 137 -24.83 4.08 3.41
N ILE A 138 -25.72 4.46 2.51
CA ILE A 138 -27.13 4.06 2.54
C ILE A 138 -27.36 3.23 1.28
N GLY A 139 -27.60 1.93 1.45
CA GLY A 139 -28.04 1.08 0.34
C GLY A 139 -29.45 1.44 -0.09
N ALA A 140 -29.72 1.48 -1.39
CA ALA A 140 -31.05 1.69 -1.93
C ALA A 140 -31.62 0.39 -2.51
N ASP A 141 -32.94 0.24 -2.46
CA ASP A 141 -33.67 -0.96 -2.95
C ASP A 141 -33.60 -1.12 -4.49
N ASP A 142 -33.11 -0.11 -5.21
CA ASP A 142 -32.95 -0.10 -6.66
C ASP A 142 -31.60 -0.64 -7.17
N GLY A 143 -30.77 -1.18 -6.26
CA GLY A 143 -29.44 -1.69 -6.58
C GLY A 143 -28.37 -0.61 -6.75
N MET A 144 -28.68 0.64 -6.38
CA MET A 144 -27.74 1.75 -6.34
C MET A 144 -27.30 2.01 -4.90
N ASP A 145 -26.06 2.41 -4.72
CA ASP A 145 -25.55 2.91 -3.43
C ASP A 145 -25.69 4.43 -3.39
N HIS A 146 -26.20 4.92 -2.30
CA HIS A 146 -26.21 6.34 -1.97
C HIS A 146 -25.23 6.62 -0.81
N ILE A 147 -24.43 7.65 -0.95
CA ILE A 147 -23.49 8.08 0.06
C ILE A 147 -23.76 9.51 0.50
N GLU A 148 -23.70 9.72 1.81
CA GLU A 148 -23.60 11.04 2.43
C GLU A 148 -22.29 11.10 3.19
N SER A 149 -21.50 12.14 2.95
CA SER A 149 -20.19 12.28 3.56
C SER A 149 -19.91 13.72 3.95
N VAL A 150 -19.16 13.89 5.02
CA VAL A 150 -18.55 15.17 5.39
C VAL A 150 -17.05 15.03 5.19
N ILE A 151 -16.50 15.84 4.32
CA ILE A 151 -15.05 15.90 4.05
C ILE A 151 -14.52 17.29 4.40
N THR A 152 -13.22 17.41 4.46
CA THR A 152 -12.55 18.72 4.52
C THR A 152 -12.02 19.06 3.14
N ASP A 153 -12.43 20.20 2.57
CA ASP A 153 -11.91 20.78 1.33
C ASP A 153 -11.18 22.10 1.67
N HIS A 154 -9.89 22.19 1.38
CA HIS A 154 -9.05 23.33 1.77
C HIS A 154 -9.19 23.75 3.24
N GLY A 155 -9.38 22.79 4.14
CA GLY A 155 -9.52 23.01 5.59
C GLY A 155 -10.94 23.40 6.03
N LYS A 156 -11.94 23.44 5.14
CA LYS A 156 -13.36 23.70 5.46
C LYS A 156 -14.15 22.41 5.35
N GLN A 157 -15.05 22.19 6.29
CA GLN A 157 -15.97 21.06 6.18
C GLN A 157 -17.00 21.32 5.09
N VAL A 158 -17.20 20.30 4.26
CA VAL A 158 -18.14 20.30 3.15
C VAL A 158 -18.95 19.00 3.20
N GLU A 159 -20.27 19.13 3.12
CA GLU A 159 -21.16 17.98 2.94
C GLU A 159 -21.23 17.64 1.46
N ILE A 160 -21.08 16.37 1.15
CA ILE A 160 -21.16 15.83 -0.20
C ILE A 160 -22.10 14.63 -0.23
N SER A 161 -22.83 14.48 -1.33
CA SER A 161 -23.67 13.31 -1.56
C SER A 161 -23.56 12.83 -3.00
N GLY A 162 -23.73 11.54 -3.21
CA GLY A 162 -23.65 10.96 -4.54
C GLY A 162 -24.31 9.60 -4.59
N THR A 163 -24.67 9.17 -5.80
CA THR A 163 -25.28 7.88 -6.07
C THR A 163 -24.50 7.16 -7.17
N GLY A 164 -24.34 5.85 -7.05
CA GLY A 164 -23.60 5.05 -8.01
C GLY A 164 -23.96 3.56 -7.90
N ASN A 165 -23.48 2.77 -8.85
CA ASN A 165 -23.66 1.31 -8.89
C ASN A 165 -22.80 0.55 -7.88
N GLY A 166 -22.24 1.25 -6.90
CA GLY A 166 -21.40 0.74 -5.83
C GLY A 166 -20.81 1.90 -5.02
N PRO A 167 -20.23 1.62 -3.82
CA PRO A 167 -19.71 2.65 -2.91
C PRO A 167 -18.67 3.57 -3.55
N ILE A 168 -17.76 3.01 -4.35
CA ILE A 168 -16.70 3.77 -5.04
C ILE A 168 -17.31 4.74 -6.05
N ALA A 169 -18.24 4.26 -6.89
CA ALA A 169 -18.93 5.10 -7.89
C ALA A 169 -19.75 6.20 -7.23
N ALA A 170 -20.47 5.89 -6.15
CA ALA A 170 -21.23 6.86 -5.38
C ALA A 170 -20.33 7.95 -4.77
N PHE A 171 -19.15 7.56 -4.23
CA PHE A 171 -18.19 8.50 -3.67
C PHE A 171 -17.59 9.43 -4.74
N ILE A 172 -17.25 8.89 -5.91
CA ILE A 172 -16.75 9.68 -7.04
C ILE A 172 -17.82 10.69 -7.50
N ALA A 173 -19.08 10.24 -7.63
CA ALA A 173 -20.19 11.14 -7.97
C ALA A 173 -20.37 12.25 -6.94
N ALA A 174 -20.16 11.95 -5.64
CA ALA A 174 -20.23 12.94 -4.57
C ALA A 174 -19.10 14.00 -4.64
N LEU A 175 -17.96 13.69 -5.22
CA LEU A 175 -16.83 14.62 -5.37
C LEU A 175 -16.97 15.53 -6.61
N ALA A 176 -17.75 15.13 -7.61
CA ALA A 176 -17.89 15.87 -8.87
C ALA A 176 -18.34 17.33 -8.70
N PRO A 177 -19.30 17.69 -7.80
CA PRO A 177 -19.69 19.08 -7.55
C PRO A 177 -18.57 19.99 -7.03
N LEU A 178 -17.50 19.39 -6.46
CA LEU A 178 -16.30 20.12 -6.01
C LEU A 178 -15.30 20.40 -7.13
N GLY A 179 -15.66 20.10 -8.38
CA GLY A 179 -14.78 20.24 -9.55
C GLY A 179 -13.72 19.16 -9.64
N VAL A 180 -13.95 17.99 -9.05
CA VAL A 180 -13.07 16.83 -9.12
C VAL A 180 -13.52 15.96 -10.28
N ASP A 181 -12.65 15.85 -11.30
CA ASP A 181 -12.80 14.88 -12.38
C ASP A 181 -11.83 13.72 -12.11
N VAL A 182 -12.38 12.62 -11.59
CA VAL A 182 -11.62 11.42 -11.24
C VAL A 182 -12.27 10.19 -11.84
N ARG A 183 -11.44 9.33 -12.42
CA ARG A 183 -11.86 8.04 -12.96
C ARG A 183 -10.94 6.94 -12.43
N VAL A 184 -11.52 5.91 -11.82
CA VAL A 184 -10.77 4.73 -11.38
C VAL A 184 -10.36 3.91 -12.60
N LEU A 185 -9.07 3.59 -12.69
CA LEU A 185 -8.47 2.79 -13.76
C LEU A 185 -8.19 1.37 -13.29
N ASP A 186 -7.77 1.22 -12.01
CA ASP A 186 -7.48 -0.08 -11.42
C ASP A 186 -7.78 -0.02 -9.91
N TYR A 187 -8.14 -1.17 -9.34
CA TYR A 187 -8.52 -1.29 -7.94
C TYR A 187 -8.10 -2.64 -7.39
N HIS A 188 -7.41 -2.61 -6.26
CA HIS A 188 -7.01 -3.80 -5.51
C HIS A 188 -7.28 -3.60 -4.03
N GLU A 189 -7.60 -4.69 -3.35
CA GLU A 189 -7.80 -4.71 -1.91
C GLU A 189 -7.40 -6.04 -1.30
N HIS A 190 -6.98 -6.02 -0.06
CA HIS A 190 -6.76 -7.23 0.72
C HIS A 190 -6.78 -6.93 2.23
N ALA A 191 -6.96 -7.96 3.05
CA ALA A 191 -6.81 -7.87 4.49
C ALA A 191 -5.32 -7.88 4.88
N LEU A 192 -4.91 -7.03 5.82
CA LEU A 192 -3.53 -6.96 6.33
C LEU A 192 -3.20 -8.09 7.31
N SER A 193 -4.22 -8.70 7.91
CA SER A 193 -4.09 -9.82 8.85
C SER A 193 -5.29 -10.74 8.75
N ALA A 194 -5.22 -11.91 9.37
CA ALA A 194 -6.36 -12.80 9.51
C ALA A 194 -7.25 -12.36 10.68
N GLY A 195 -8.57 -12.60 10.59
CA GLY A 195 -9.55 -12.33 11.64
C GLY A 195 -10.60 -11.29 11.29
N GLY A 196 -11.67 -11.21 12.08
CA GLY A 196 -12.81 -10.31 11.87
C GLY A 196 -12.47 -8.83 12.09
N ASP A 197 -11.41 -8.54 12.84
CA ASP A 197 -10.93 -7.18 13.14
C ASP A 197 -9.75 -6.77 12.26
N ALA A 198 -9.49 -7.53 11.18
CA ALA A 198 -8.41 -7.25 10.26
C ALA A 198 -8.61 -5.90 9.56
N ARG A 199 -7.57 -5.06 9.55
CA ARG A 199 -7.56 -3.85 8.71
C ARG A 199 -7.47 -4.27 7.23
N ALA A 200 -8.18 -3.56 6.38
CA ALA A 200 -8.08 -3.69 4.94
C ALA A 200 -7.12 -2.64 4.36
N ALA A 201 -6.36 -3.02 3.36
CA ALA A 201 -5.63 -2.13 2.48
C ALA A 201 -6.37 -2.04 1.14
N ALA A 202 -6.60 -0.82 0.66
CA ALA A 202 -7.14 -0.53 -0.66
C ALA A 202 -6.13 0.28 -1.46
N TYR A 203 -5.97 -0.05 -2.72
CA TYR A 203 -5.08 0.61 -3.68
C TYR A 203 -5.91 1.00 -4.89
N VAL A 204 -5.87 2.26 -5.26
CA VAL A 204 -6.66 2.77 -6.39
C VAL A 204 -5.75 3.52 -7.36
N GLU A 205 -5.76 3.12 -8.63
CA GLU A 205 -5.17 3.89 -9.71
C GLU A 205 -6.24 4.80 -10.30
N CYS A 206 -6.02 6.09 -10.25
CA CYS A 206 -6.97 7.10 -10.71
C CYS A 206 -6.40 7.93 -11.87
N ALA A 207 -7.22 8.17 -12.88
CA ALA A 207 -7.01 9.30 -13.78
C ALA A 207 -7.65 10.55 -13.15
N VAL A 208 -6.85 11.58 -12.93
CA VAL A 208 -7.24 12.87 -12.37
C VAL A 208 -6.83 13.95 -13.38
N GLY A 209 -7.78 14.43 -14.18
CA GLY A 209 -7.45 15.21 -15.36
C GLY A 209 -6.55 14.43 -16.32
N GLU A 210 -5.36 14.98 -16.66
CA GLU A 210 -4.37 14.32 -17.54
C GLU A 210 -3.36 13.43 -16.79
N ARG A 211 -3.43 13.36 -15.46
CA ARG A 211 -2.49 12.60 -14.63
C ARG A 211 -3.07 11.26 -14.23
N VAL A 212 -2.19 10.25 -14.14
CA VAL A 212 -2.51 8.95 -13.55
C VAL A 212 -1.77 8.88 -12.21
N LEU A 213 -2.50 8.67 -11.13
CA LEU A 213 -2.03 8.72 -9.76
C LEU A 213 -2.51 7.50 -9.00
N TRP A 214 -1.66 6.99 -8.12
CA TRP A 214 -2.05 5.98 -7.15
C TRP A 214 -2.43 6.60 -5.81
N GLY A 215 -3.39 5.98 -5.15
CA GLY A 215 -3.70 6.27 -3.77
C GLY A 215 -3.85 4.99 -2.96
N VAL A 216 -3.54 5.10 -1.67
CA VAL A 216 -3.61 3.99 -0.72
C VAL A 216 -4.45 4.39 0.48
N GLY A 217 -5.29 3.46 0.94
CA GLY A 217 -6.09 3.67 2.13
C GLY A 217 -6.11 2.43 3.02
N LEU A 218 -5.97 2.66 4.33
CA LEU A 218 -5.99 1.62 5.35
C LEU A 218 -7.16 1.86 6.30
N HIS A 219 -8.03 0.87 6.52
CA HIS A 219 -9.12 0.96 7.49
C HIS A 219 -9.68 -0.44 7.79
N GLU A 220 -10.34 -0.62 8.94
CA GLU A 220 -11.09 -1.84 9.28
C GLU A 220 -12.25 -2.10 8.32
N SER A 221 -12.93 -1.04 7.87
CA SER A 221 -13.94 -1.12 6.81
C SER A 221 -13.29 -0.97 5.45
N ILE A 222 -13.45 -1.96 4.58
CA ILE A 222 -12.94 -1.98 3.21
C ILE A 222 -13.45 -0.79 2.37
N VAL A 223 -14.71 -0.41 2.55
CA VAL A 223 -15.31 0.75 1.88
C VAL A 223 -14.61 2.04 2.31
N LYS A 224 -14.33 2.21 3.61
CA LYS A 224 -13.61 3.39 4.09
C LYS A 224 -12.15 3.38 3.67
N ALA A 225 -11.51 2.21 3.58
CA ALA A 225 -10.17 2.08 3.01
C ALA A 225 -10.16 2.56 1.55
N SER A 226 -11.16 2.19 0.75
CA SER A 226 -11.31 2.63 -0.65
C SER A 226 -11.51 4.14 -0.78
N PHE A 227 -12.32 4.74 0.08
CA PHE A 227 -12.51 6.21 0.08
C PHE A 227 -11.21 6.94 0.45
N ARG A 228 -10.47 6.42 1.44
CA ARG A 228 -9.15 6.96 1.80
C ARG A 228 -8.16 6.83 0.64
N ALA A 229 -8.19 5.72 -0.10
CA ALA A 229 -7.33 5.54 -1.26
C ALA A 229 -7.65 6.56 -2.37
N ILE A 230 -8.92 6.81 -2.67
CA ILE A 230 -9.33 7.84 -3.64
C ILE A 230 -8.85 9.22 -3.17
N MET A 231 -9.07 9.56 -1.89
CA MET A 231 -8.61 10.84 -1.33
C MET A 231 -7.09 10.97 -1.36
N SER A 232 -6.37 9.87 -1.13
CA SER A 232 -4.92 9.80 -1.26
C SER A 232 -4.46 10.13 -2.69
N ALA A 233 -5.09 9.56 -3.70
CA ALA A 233 -4.77 9.85 -5.10
C ALA A 233 -5.08 11.31 -5.53
N LEU A 234 -6.02 11.97 -4.85
CA LEU A 234 -6.44 13.35 -5.16
C LEU A 234 -5.60 14.42 -4.47
N ASN A 235 -4.82 14.06 -3.45
CA ASN A 235 -3.99 14.96 -2.67
C ASN A 235 -2.54 15.00 -3.15
#